data_ba9f0073239eedbc61cac1b3ac820b47
#
_entry.id   ba9f0073239eedbc61cac1b3ac820b47
#
_cell.length_a   1.000
_cell.length_b   1.000
_cell.length_c   1.000
_cell.angle_alpha   90.00
_cell.angle_beta   90.00
_cell.angle_gamma   90.00
#
_symmetry.space_group_name_H-M   'P 1'
#
loop_
_entity.id
_entity.type
_entity.pdbx_description
1 polymer ?
#
loop_
_entity_poly.entity_id
_entity_poly.type
_entity_poly.pdbx_seq_one_letter_code
_entity_poly.pdbx_strand_id
1 'polypeptide(L)'
;MQYLLEAILRQRLLICIIAVGVLVAGYQSYRHLPVDAFPDVSPTLVQVFTETEGLAPEEVERFVTYPIEVAMNGLPGLKTIRSVSNFGLSVVNVYFEDSTDIYFARQLVGERLQTAREEIPDGFGEPEMGPISTGLGQILFYYVEDTTGGRTPEEMREIQDWIVKFNLQTVPGVTEVLSLGGEVKQFQVQVNPQALLRYRLGIGDVVDAVKANNGNAGAQYIVKNSEQYLVRSIG
;
A
#
# COMPACT_ATOMS: atom_id res chain seq x y z
N MET A 1 -23.88 -43.24 37.07
CA MET A 1 -23.90 -43.78 35.68
C MET A 1 -25.20 -44.54 35.35
N GLN A 2 -25.73 -45.40 36.21
CA GLN A 2 -26.98 -46.16 35.96
C GLN A 2 -28.20 -45.25 35.73
N TYR A 3 -28.40 -44.20 36.54
CA TYR A 3 -29.52 -43.25 36.38
C TYR A 3 -29.50 -42.47 35.05
N LEU A 4 -28.33 -42.13 34.52
CA LEU A 4 -28.18 -41.52 33.23
C LEU A 4 -28.54 -42.46 32.09
N LEU A 5 -28.15 -43.73 32.18
CA LEU A 5 -28.49 -44.77 31.20
C LEU A 5 -29.98 -45.08 31.18
N GLU A 6 -30.65 -45.14 32.32
CA GLU A 6 -32.11 -45.36 32.42
C GLU A 6 -32.90 -44.15 31.85
N ALA A 7 -32.48 -42.91 32.17
CA ALA A 7 -33.08 -41.72 31.61
C ALA A 7 -32.95 -41.64 30.06
N ILE A 8 -31.78 -42.03 29.54
CA ILE A 8 -31.50 -42.13 28.12
C ILE A 8 -32.39 -43.15 27.45
N LEU A 9 -32.54 -44.33 27.98
CA LEU A 9 -33.37 -45.38 27.44
C LEU A 9 -34.87 -45.06 27.51
N ARG A 10 -35.28 -44.24 28.46
CA ARG A 10 -36.69 -43.85 28.67
C ARG A 10 -37.14 -42.72 27.69
N GLN A 11 -36.22 -41.91 27.17
CA GLN A 11 -36.54 -40.79 26.25
C GLN A 11 -35.89 -40.95 24.88
N ARG A 12 -36.18 -42.07 24.22
CA ARG A 12 -35.58 -42.44 22.94
C ARG A 12 -35.73 -41.35 21.83
N LEU A 13 -36.90 -40.71 21.77
CA LEU A 13 -37.17 -39.62 20.78
C LEU A 13 -36.28 -38.38 21.03
N LEU A 14 -36.08 -37.99 22.29
CA LEU A 14 -35.29 -36.81 22.62
C LEU A 14 -33.82 -37.02 22.23
N ILE A 15 -33.32 -38.23 22.47
CA ILE A 15 -31.94 -38.58 22.11
C ILE A 15 -31.75 -38.64 20.59
N CYS A 16 -32.71 -39.20 19.86
CA CYS A 16 -32.66 -39.16 18.41
C CYS A 16 -32.66 -37.72 17.85
N ILE A 17 -33.46 -36.84 18.43
CA ILE A 17 -33.48 -35.40 18.04
C ILE A 17 -32.15 -34.73 18.33
N ILE A 18 -31.58 -34.98 19.51
CA ILE A 18 -30.25 -34.44 19.86
C ILE A 18 -29.17 -34.98 18.93
N ALA A 19 -29.18 -36.29 18.66
CA ALA A 19 -28.20 -36.90 17.77
C ALA A 19 -28.29 -36.32 16.34
N VAL A 20 -29.49 -36.14 15.79
CA VAL A 20 -29.71 -35.50 14.49
C VAL A 20 -29.24 -34.03 14.55
N GLY A 21 -29.55 -33.30 15.63
CA GLY A 21 -29.08 -31.93 15.82
C GLY A 21 -27.56 -31.81 15.80
N VAL A 22 -26.85 -32.71 16.51
CA VAL A 22 -25.38 -32.76 16.52
C VAL A 22 -24.82 -33.09 15.13
N LEU A 23 -25.45 -34.04 14.41
CA LEU A 23 -25.03 -34.39 13.06
C LEU A 23 -25.19 -33.21 12.09
N VAL A 24 -26.34 -32.51 12.14
CA VAL A 24 -26.60 -31.33 11.31
C VAL A 24 -25.63 -30.20 11.65
N ALA A 25 -25.42 -29.91 12.95
CA ALA A 25 -24.47 -28.91 13.39
C ALA A 25 -23.03 -29.25 12.98
N GLY A 26 -22.64 -30.52 13.11
CA GLY A 26 -21.32 -31.00 12.69
C GLY A 26 -21.12 -30.89 11.17
N TYR A 27 -22.14 -31.25 10.39
CA TYR A 27 -22.08 -31.09 8.94
C TYR A 27 -22.01 -29.63 8.51
N GLN A 28 -22.76 -28.75 9.16
CA GLN A 28 -22.72 -27.31 8.90
C GLN A 28 -21.36 -26.71 9.28
N SER A 29 -20.81 -27.07 10.43
CA SER A 29 -19.48 -26.67 10.87
C SER A 29 -18.39 -27.17 9.91
N TYR A 30 -18.51 -28.41 9.44
CA TYR A 30 -17.58 -28.96 8.44
C TYR A 30 -17.59 -28.18 7.12
N ARG A 31 -18.76 -27.77 6.64
CA ARG A 31 -18.89 -26.99 5.38
C ARG A 31 -18.34 -25.58 5.50
N HIS A 32 -18.28 -25.02 6.70
CA HIS A 32 -17.73 -23.69 6.96
C HIS A 32 -16.30 -23.72 7.48
N LEU A 33 -15.69 -24.92 7.56
CA LEU A 33 -14.29 -25.02 7.96
C LEU A 33 -13.43 -24.38 6.87
N PRO A 34 -12.70 -23.29 7.16
CA PRO A 34 -11.72 -22.75 6.22
C PRO A 34 -10.63 -23.79 6.01
N VAL A 35 -10.45 -24.21 4.79
CA VAL A 35 -9.40 -25.15 4.40
C VAL A 35 -8.38 -24.37 3.60
N ASP A 36 -7.31 -23.96 4.27
CA ASP A 36 -6.14 -23.39 3.61
C ASP A 36 -5.24 -24.53 3.12
N ALA A 37 -4.82 -24.46 1.86
CA ALA A 37 -3.91 -25.45 1.28
C ALA A 37 -2.56 -25.46 2.00
N PHE A 38 -2.14 -24.30 2.50
CA PHE A 38 -0.98 -24.11 3.36
C PHE A 38 -1.37 -23.19 4.52
N PRO A 39 -1.01 -23.52 5.76
CA PRO A 39 -1.23 -22.61 6.88
C PRO A 39 -0.42 -21.32 6.66
N ASP A 40 -1.05 -20.17 6.83
CA ASP A 40 -0.32 -18.90 6.81
C ASP A 40 0.49 -18.78 8.11
N VAL A 41 1.78 -19.01 7.97
CA VAL A 41 2.77 -18.87 9.04
C VAL A 41 3.52 -17.53 8.98
N SER A 42 3.03 -16.62 8.14
CA SER A 42 3.64 -15.29 8.00
C SER A 42 3.48 -14.52 9.30
N PRO A 43 4.56 -13.92 9.81
CA PRO A 43 4.47 -13.06 10.99
C PRO A 43 3.64 -11.82 10.66
N THR A 44 2.94 -11.27 11.66
CA THR A 44 2.29 -9.97 11.52
C THR A 44 3.35 -8.89 11.33
N LEU A 45 3.46 -8.39 10.11
CA LEU A 45 4.51 -7.49 9.65
C LEU A 45 3.90 -6.25 9.00
N VAL A 46 4.36 -5.08 9.42
CA VAL A 46 4.11 -3.81 8.74
C VAL A 46 5.45 -3.29 8.21
N GLN A 47 5.49 -3.04 6.90
CA GLN A 47 6.68 -2.50 6.24
C GLN A 47 6.50 -1.01 6.01
N VAL A 48 7.57 -0.26 6.21
CA VAL A 48 7.66 1.17 5.89
C VAL A 48 8.79 1.35 4.90
N PHE A 49 8.49 1.96 3.78
CA PHE A 49 9.45 2.30 2.72
C PHE A 49 9.64 3.81 2.67
N THR A 50 10.85 4.23 2.41
CA THR A 50 11.15 5.65 2.14
C THR A 50 12.14 5.70 1.00
N GLU A 51 11.71 6.25 -0.12
CA GLU A 51 12.59 6.54 -1.25
C GLU A 51 13.30 7.86 -0.98
N THR A 52 14.63 7.85 -1.10
CA THR A 52 15.49 9.01 -0.84
C THR A 52 16.35 9.27 -2.07
N GLU A 53 16.21 10.42 -2.69
CA GLU A 53 16.98 10.74 -3.89
C GLU A 53 18.44 11.05 -3.55
N GLY A 54 19.37 10.21 -4.04
CA GLY A 54 20.80 10.48 -4.06
C GLY A 54 21.55 10.37 -2.73
N LEU A 55 20.92 9.87 -1.66
CA LEU A 55 21.58 9.72 -0.36
C LEU A 55 22.39 8.40 -0.28
N ALA A 56 23.58 8.51 0.35
CA ALA A 56 24.38 7.34 0.68
C ALA A 56 23.69 6.49 1.79
N PRO A 57 23.97 5.18 1.89
CA PRO A 57 23.32 4.31 2.89
C PRO A 57 23.46 4.80 4.33
N GLU A 58 24.60 5.35 4.70
CA GLU A 58 24.86 5.91 6.04
C GLU A 58 24.02 7.17 6.32
N GLU A 59 23.77 7.99 5.29
CA GLU A 59 22.91 9.16 5.38
C GLU A 59 21.44 8.75 5.47
N VAL A 60 21.03 7.76 4.67
CA VAL A 60 19.69 7.16 4.74
C VAL A 60 19.43 6.59 6.13
N GLU A 61 20.40 5.84 6.69
CA GLU A 61 20.29 5.29 8.04
C GLU A 61 20.11 6.40 9.07
N ARG A 62 20.96 7.41 9.04
CA ARG A 62 21.01 8.46 10.05
C ARG A 62 19.81 9.40 10.03
N PHE A 63 19.38 9.82 8.84
CA PHE A 63 18.37 10.88 8.69
C PHE A 63 16.97 10.36 8.40
N VAL A 64 16.82 9.10 7.99
CA VAL A 64 15.53 8.52 7.60
C VAL A 64 15.21 7.30 8.42
N THR A 65 16.06 6.26 8.36
CA THR A 65 15.79 4.98 9.01
C THR A 65 15.72 5.11 10.52
N TYR A 66 16.69 5.74 11.13
CA TYR A 66 16.78 5.89 12.59
C TYR A 66 15.60 6.67 13.20
N PRO A 67 15.16 7.82 12.68
CA PRO A 67 13.93 8.49 13.15
C PRO A 67 12.69 7.60 13.07
N ILE A 68 12.53 6.82 12.01
CA ILE A 68 11.40 5.88 11.88
C ILE A 68 11.50 4.78 12.95
N GLU A 69 12.67 4.17 13.15
CA GLU A 69 12.87 3.15 14.18
C GLU A 69 12.55 3.68 15.58
N VAL A 70 13.05 4.88 15.90
CA VAL A 70 12.77 5.52 17.19
C VAL A 70 11.28 5.76 17.39
N ALA A 71 10.60 6.27 16.38
CA ALA A 71 9.15 6.50 16.44
C ALA A 71 8.34 5.21 16.62
N MET A 72 8.81 4.07 16.06
CA MET A 72 8.14 2.77 16.17
C MET A 72 8.43 2.07 17.50
N ASN A 73 9.42 2.49 18.28
CA ASN A 73 9.70 1.88 19.56
C ASN A 73 8.55 2.08 20.56
N GLY A 74 8.26 1.03 21.32
CA GLY A 74 7.24 1.05 22.37
C GLY A 74 5.79 0.88 21.87
N LEU A 75 5.59 0.46 20.64
CA LEU A 75 4.27 0.10 20.12
C LEU A 75 3.72 -1.13 20.86
N PRO A 76 2.42 -1.17 21.21
CA PRO A 76 1.78 -2.34 21.79
C PRO A 76 1.90 -3.56 20.87
N GLY A 77 2.30 -4.70 21.42
CA GLY A 77 2.47 -5.95 20.65
C GLY A 77 3.68 -5.97 19.73
N LEU A 78 4.59 -4.99 19.84
CA LEU A 78 5.84 -4.97 19.07
C LEU A 78 6.76 -6.12 19.52
N LYS A 79 7.18 -6.94 18.55
CA LYS A 79 8.12 -8.06 18.76
C LYS A 79 9.56 -7.64 18.46
N THR A 80 9.79 -7.04 17.29
CA THR A 80 11.11 -6.55 16.87
C THR A 80 10.97 -5.61 15.70
N ILE A 81 11.97 -4.73 15.52
CA ILE A 81 12.13 -3.89 14.34
C ILE A 81 13.40 -4.34 13.63
N ARG A 82 13.35 -4.42 12.33
CA ARG A 82 14.52 -4.68 11.46
C ARG A 82 14.48 -3.72 10.28
N SER A 83 15.59 -3.08 10.02
CA SER A 83 15.70 -2.12 8.93
C SER A 83 16.83 -2.46 7.99
N VAL A 84 16.73 -1.94 6.81
CA VAL A 84 17.77 -2.01 5.77
C VAL A 84 17.85 -0.64 5.12
N SER A 85 19.04 -0.04 5.18
CA SER A 85 19.35 1.23 4.53
C SER A 85 20.22 0.96 3.32
N ASN A 86 19.71 1.25 2.13
CA ASN A 86 20.42 1.15 0.86
C ASN A 86 20.57 2.52 0.22
N PHE A 87 21.34 2.59 -0.87
CA PHE A 87 21.42 3.79 -1.68
C PHE A 87 20.02 4.16 -2.20
N GLY A 88 19.53 5.32 -1.78
CA GLY A 88 18.24 5.82 -2.22
C GLY A 88 17.00 5.14 -1.63
N LEU A 89 17.14 4.21 -0.66
CA LEU A 89 16.00 3.48 -0.11
C LEU A 89 16.20 3.09 1.35
N SER A 90 15.22 3.42 2.18
CA SER A 90 15.06 2.88 3.54
C SER A 90 13.90 1.90 3.58
N VAL A 91 14.11 0.75 4.22
CA VAL A 91 13.06 -0.24 4.48
C VAL A 91 13.05 -0.56 5.95
N VAL A 92 11.98 -0.25 6.65
CA VAL A 92 11.80 -0.58 8.07
C VAL A 92 10.69 -1.61 8.22
N ASN A 93 11.06 -2.78 8.73
CA ASN A 93 10.16 -3.90 8.97
C ASN A 93 9.78 -3.94 10.46
N VAL A 94 8.53 -3.68 10.77
CA VAL A 94 7.97 -3.68 12.13
C VAL A 94 7.21 -4.98 12.34
N TYR A 95 7.79 -5.88 13.14
CA TYR A 95 7.21 -7.18 13.45
C TYR A 95 6.42 -7.11 14.75
N PHE A 96 5.19 -7.57 14.69
CA PHE A 96 4.30 -7.68 15.83
C PHE A 96 4.18 -9.15 16.32
N GLU A 97 3.61 -9.34 17.48
CA GLU A 97 3.23 -10.65 17.95
C GLU A 97 2.16 -11.27 17.03
N ASP A 98 2.21 -12.59 16.87
CA ASP A 98 1.34 -13.32 15.93
C ASP A 98 -0.16 -13.22 16.28
N SER A 99 -0.47 -12.86 17.56
CA SER A 99 -1.82 -12.58 18.03
C SER A 99 -2.37 -11.21 17.68
N THR A 100 -1.52 -10.31 17.14
CA THR A 100 -1.89 -8.92 16.83
C THR A 100 -2.57 -8.87 15.48
N ASP A 101 -3.75 -8.24 15.43
CA ASP A 101 -4.45 -7.99 14.18
C ASP A 101 -3.65 -7.05 13.27
N ILE A 102 -3.52 -7.40 12.00
CA ILE A 102 -2.70 -6.65 11.04
C ILE A 102 -3.23 -5.23 10.79
N TYR A 103 -4.55 -5.03 10.81
CA TYR A 103 -5.13 -3.72 10.61
C TYR A 103 -4.89 -2.81 11.81
N PHE A 104 -4.97 -3.38 13.02
CA PHE A 104 -4.61 -2.68 14.24
C PHE A 104 -3.13 -2.30 14.27
N ALA A 105 -2.23 -3.22 13.90
CA ALA A 105 -0.81 -2.95 13.79
C ALA A 105 -0.51 -1.82 12.80
N ARG A 106 -1.17 -1.82 11.63
CA ARG A 106 -1.05 -0.75 10.63
C ARG A 106 -1.55 0.60 11.11
N GLN A 107 -2.64 0.62 11.86
CA GLN A 107 -3.15 1.85 12.46
C GLN A 107 -2.11 2.45 13.40
N LEU A 108 -1.55 1.65 14.31
CA LEU A 108 -0.51 2.10 15.25
C LEU A 108 0.74 2.62 14.53
N VAL A 109 1.21 1.90 13.52
CA VAL A 109 2.35 2.32 12.70
C VAL A 109 2.02 3.63 11.97
N GLY A 110 0.82 3.75 11.40
CA GLY A 110 0.37 4.95 10.70
C GLY A 110 0.35 6.19 11.60
N GLU A 111 -0.11 6.07 12.83
CA GLU A 111 -0.10 7.15 13.82
C GLU A 111 1.33 7.57 14.18
N ARG A 112 2.24 6.62 14.39
CA ARG A 112 3.65 6.91 14.69
C ARG A 112 4.42 7.45 13.49
N LEU A 113 4.02 7.04 12.29
CA LEU A 113 4.66 7.50 11.06
C LEU A 113 4.46 9.00 10.83
N GLN A 114 3.35 9.56 11.29
CA GLN A 114 3.13 11.01 11.26
C GLN A 114 4.20 11.75 12.10
N THR A 115 4.50 11.24 13.29
CA THR A 115 5.56 11.81 14.14
C THR A 115 6.94 11.65 13.50
N ALA A 116 7.22 10.48 12.89
CA ALA A 116 8.49 10.25 12.22
C ALA A 116 8.71 11.20 11.03
N ARG A 117 7.65 11.56 10.30
CA ARG A 117 7.73 12.52 9.18
C ARG A 117 8.21 13.89 9.60
N GLU A 118 7.82 14.34 10.79
CA GLU A 118 8.22 15.65 11.32
C GLU A 118 9.71 15.70 11.70
N GLU A 119 10.32 14.54 11.96
CA GLU A 119 11.74 14.42 12.34
C GLU A 119 12.66 14.21 11.13
N ILE A 120 12.11 13.80 9.98
CA ILE A 120 12.88 13.63 8.74
C ILE A 120 13.04 14.99 8.08
N PRO A 121 14.28 15.41 7.72
CA PRO A 121 14.50 16.69 7.07
C PRO A 121 13.83 16.78 5.69
N ASP A 122 13.35 17.96 5.33
CA ASP A 122 12.73 18.22 4.03
C ASP A 122 13.66 17.82 2.86
N GLY A 123 13.12 17.10 1.90
CA GLY A 123 13.86 16.62 0.73
C GLY A 123 14.55 15.26 0.90
N PHE A 124 14.45 14.63 2.09
CA PHE A 124 15.03 13.30 2.34
C PHE A 124 14.05 12.14 2.08
N GLY A 125 12.91 12.42 1.48
CA GLY A 125 11.88 11.47 1.14
C GLY A 125 10.73 11.44 2.15
N GLU A 126 9.62 10.84 1.74
CA GLU A 126 8.44 10.66 2.58
C GLU A 126 8.26 9.19 2.92
N PRO A 127 8.16 8.82 4.21
CA PRO A 127 7.92 7.44 4.59
C PRO A 127 6.48 7.02 4.29
N GLU A 128 6.34 5.89 3.61
CA GLU A 128 5.06 5.30 3.24
C GLU A 128 4.95 3.87 3.78
N MET A 129 3.75 3.49 4.20
CA MET A 129 3.49 2.10 4.56
C MET A 129 3.35 1.24 3.32
N GLY A 130 4.09 0.16 3.29
CA GLY A 130 3.94 -0.88 2.29
C GLY A 130 2.57 -1.57 2.36
N PRO A 131 2.25 -2.36 1.33
CA PRO A 131 1.02 -3.13 1.28
C PRO A 131 0.97 -4.22 2.37
N ILE A 132 -0.23 -4.74 2.61
CA ILE A 132 -0.39 -5.98 3.39
C ILE A 132 0.05 -7.13 2.48
N SER A 133 1.31 -7.55 2.64
CA SER A 133 1.82 -8.71 1.91
C SER A 133 2.14 -9.84 2.87
N THR A 134 1.46 -10.97 2.70
CA THR A 134 1.90 -12.25 3.25
C THR A 134 2.61 -13.02 2.15
N GLY A 135 3.43 -14.01 2.50
CA GLY A 135 4.06 -14.88 1.49
C GLY A 135 3.07 -15.59 0.56
N LEU A 136 1.80 -15.65 0.97
CA LEU A 136 0.67 -16.19 0.22
C LEU A 136 -0.17 -15.10 -0.46
N GLY A 137 0.17 -13.82 -0.30
CA GLY A 137 -0.58 -12.69 -0.85
C GLY A 137 -0.48 -12.53 -2.36
N GLN A 138 0.54 -13.12 -2.97
CA GLN A 138 0.72 -13.10 -4.42
C GLN A 138 -0.06 -14.23 -5.08
N ILE A 139 -1.31 -13.96 -5.40
CA ILE A 139 -2.25 -14.97 -5.92
C ILE A 139 -2.26 -15.09 -7.44
N LEU A 140 -1.82 -14.06 -8.15
CA LEU A 140 -1.85 -14.03 -9.61
C LEU A 140 -0.65 -13.26 -10.17
N PHE A 141 0.03 -13.88 -11.13
CA PHE A 141 1.01 -13.23 -11.98
C PHE A 141 0.47 -13.17 -13.41
N TYR A 142 0.53 -12.01 -14.01
CA TYR A 142 0.19 -11.82 -15.42
C TYR A 142 1.24 -10.94 -16.10
N TYR A 143 1.28 -10.96 -17.41
CA TYR A 143 2.11 -10.06 -18.19
C TYR A 143 1.26 -9.37 -19.26
N VAL A 144 1.67 -8.16 -19.60
CA VAL A 144 1.05 -7.38 -20.67
C VAL A 144 1.95 -7.49 -21.90
N GLU A 145 1.39 -7.97 -23.00
CA GLU A 145 2.09 -8.17 -24.26
C GLU A 145 1.37 -7.45 -25.39
N ASP A 146 2.13 -6.77 -26.25
CA ASP A 146 1.60 -6.24 -27.49
C ASP A 146 1.75 -7.27 -28.63
N THR A 147 0.65 -7.89 -29.02
CA THR A 147 0.60 -8.87 -30.11
C THR A 147 0.75 -8.23 -31.50
N THR A 148 0.59 -6.91 -31.59
CA THR A 148 0.71 -6.16 -32.84
C THR A 148 2.11 -5.64 -33.11
N GLY A 149 2.96 -5.60 -32.06
CA GLY A 149 4.36 -5.19 -32.14
C GLY A 149 4.56 -3.69 -32.43
N GLY A 150 3.53 -2.87 -32.27
CA GLY A 150 3.56 -1.43 -32.58
C GLY A 150 3.74 -0.52 -31.37
N ARG A 151 3.66 -1.04 -30.14
CA ARG A 151 3.72 -0.25 -28.90
C ARG A 151 5.08 -0.28 -28.25
N THR A 152 5.46 0.84 -27.65
CA THR A 152 6.70 0.96 -26.90
C THR A 152 6.53 0.40 -25.47
N PRO A 153 7.64 0.07 -24.76
CA PRO A 153 7.57 -0.35 -23.37
C PRO A 153 6.91 0.67 -22.45
N GLU A 154 7.05 1.97 -22.73
CA GLU A 154 6.41 3.06 -21.99
C GLU A 154 4.90 3.05 -22.18
N GLU A 155 4.43 2.86 -23.43
CA GLU A 155 3.00 2.78 -23.72
C GLU A 155 2.34 1.56 -23.06
N MET A 156 3.03 0.43 -23.04
CA MET A 156 2.56 -0.77 -22.34
C MET A 156 2.48 -0.54 -20.84
N ARG A 157 3.49 0.15 -20.27
CA ARG A 157 3.50 0.51 -18.84
C ARG A 157 2.37 1.49 -18.52
N GLU A 158 2.08 2.45 -19.37
CA GLU A 158 0.96 3.39 -19.21
C GLU A 158 -0.38 2.64 -19.20
N ILE A 159 -0.59 1.69 -20.11
CA ILE A 159 -1.79 0.83 -20.11
C ILE A 159 -1.90 0.02 -18.82
N GLN A 160 -0.79 -0.57 -18.37
CA GLN A 160 -0.76 -1.32 -17.13
C GLN A 160 -1.15 -0.46 -15.92
N ASP A 161 -0.55 0.71 -15.76
CA ASP A 161 -0.72 1.52 -14.56
C ASP A 161 -2.07 2.27 -14.54
N TRP A 162 -2.55 2.76 -15.69
CA TRP A 162 -3.75 3.58 -15.75
C TRP A 162 -5.03 2.82 -16.10
N ILE A 163 -4.93 1.69 -16.78
CA ILE A 163 -6.10 0.91 -17.20
C ILE A 163 -6.19 -0.40 -16.42
N VAL A 164 -5.17 -1.27 -16.54
CA VAL A 164 -5.25 -2.64 -16.02
C VAL A 164 -5.22 -2.62 -14.49
N LYS A 165 -4.24 -1.96 -13.90
CA LYS A 165 -4.08 -1.84 -12.44
C LYS A 165 -5.33 -1.25 -11.81
N PHE A 166 -5.83 -0.14 -12.35
CA PHE A 166 -7.03 0.53 -11.83
C PHE A 166 -8.26 -0.40 -11.84
N ASN A 167 -8.50 -1.10 -12.96
CA ASN A 167 -9.64 -2.02 -13.06
C ASN A 167 -9.50 -3.22 -12.14
N LEU A 168 -8.29 -3.77 -11.99
CA LEU A 168 -8.05 -4.90 -11.08
C LEU A 168 -8.21 -4.52 -9.61
N GLN A 169 -7.81 -3.31 -9.21
CA GLN A 169 -7.98 -2.83 -7.85
C GLN A 169 -9.45 -2.63 -7.45
N THR A 170 -10.36 -2.51 -8.41
CA THR A 170 -11.81 -2.44 -8.12
C THR A 170 -12.44 -3.79 -7.83
N VAL A 171 -11.73 -4.90 -8.07
CA VAL A 171 -12.24 -6.25 -7.82
C VAL A 171 -12.22 -6.54 -6.32
N PRO A 172 -13.35 -6.95 -5.71
CA PRO A 172 -13.40 -7.29 -4.30
C PRO A 172 -12.37 -8.37 -3.92
N GLY A 173 -11.58 -8.10 -2.89
CA GLY A 173 -10.53 -9.01 -2.42
C GLY A 173 -9.14 -8.76 -3.01
N VAL A 174 -9.00 -7.90 -4.00
CA VAL A 174 -7.70 -7.45 -4.49
C VAL A 174 -7.23 -6.27 -3.63
N THR A 175 -6.16 -6.49 -2.89
CA THR A 175 -5.58 -5.47 -2.01
C THR A 175 -4.62 -4.57 -2.78
N GLU A 176 -3.82 -5.16 -3.68
CA GLU A 176 -2.80 -4.44 -4.43
C GLU A 176 -2.51 -5.11 -5.77
N VAL A 177 -2.07 -4.29 -6.71
CA VAL A 177 -1.57 -4.72 -8.02
C VAL A 177 -0.22 -4.06 -8.23
N LEU A 178 0.84 -4.87 -8.25
CA LEU A 178 2.22 -4.43 -8.45
C LEU A 178 2.57 -4.48 -9.92
N SER A 179 3.17 -3.41 -10.42
CA SER A 179 3.68 -3.33 -11.79
C SER A 179 5.20 -3.47 -11.76
N LEU A 180 5.72 -4.48 -12.45
CA LEU A 180 7.16 -4.73 -12.58
C LEU A 180 7.56 -4.62 -14.06
N GLY A 181 8.68 -3.95 -14.34
CA GLY A 181 9.19 -3.75 -15.70
C GLY A 181 8.48 -2.64 -16.48
N GLY A 182 8.87 -2.48 -17.73
CA GLY A 182 8.49 -1.35 -18.56
C GLY A 182 9.16 -0.04 -18.15
N GLU A 183 9.04 0.98 -18.97
CA GLU A 183 9.57 2.31 -18.70
C GLU A 183 8.43 3.26 -18.30
N VAL A 184 8.63 4.01 -17.22
CA VAL A 184 7.65 5.00 -16.78
C VAL A 184 7.77 6.22 -17.66
N LYS A 185 6.68 6.62 -18.30
CA LYS A 185 6.63 7.83 -19.12
C LYS A 185 6.88 9.07 -18.29
N GLN A 186 7.90 9.83 -18.67
CA GLN A 186 8.32 11.05 -17.98
C GLN A 186 8.31 12.24 -18.94
N PHE A 187 7.88 13.38 -18.43
CA PHE A 187 8.03 14.65 -19.13
C PHE A 187 9.29 15.36 -18.61
N GLN A 188 10.38 15.30 -19.37
CA GLN A 188 11.65 15.86 -18.98
C GLN A 188 11.81 17.28 -19.53
N VAL A 189 12.03 18.26 -18.65
CA VAL A 189 12.41 19.61 -19.01
C VAL A 189 13.93 19.70 -19.11
N GLN A 190 14.46 19.63 -20.34
CA GLN A 190 15.88 19.76 -20.60
C GLN A 190 16.28 21.23 -20.71
N VAL A 191 17.08 21.68 -19.75
CA VAL A 191 17.52 23.07 -19.69
C VAL A 191 18.87 23.24 -20.37
N ASN A 192 19.01 24.24 -21.23
CA ASN A 192 20.28 24.56 -21.88
C ASN A 192 21.15 25.43 -20.93
N PRO A 193 22.30 24.93 -20.44
CA PRO A 193 23.16 25.67 -19.51
C PRO A 193 23.69 27.00 -20.07
N GLN A 194 23.96 27.06 -21.38
CA GLN A 194 24.45 28.29 -22.02
C GLN A 194 23.35 29.36 -22.07
N ALA A 195 22.09 28.96 -22.25
CA ALA A 195 20.97 29.86 -22.19
C ALA A 195 20.76 30.40 -20.76
N LEU A 196 20.88 29.55 -19.74
CA LEU A 196 20.81 29.98 -18.35
C LEU A 196 21.85 31.08 -18.04
N LEU A 197 23.11 30.84 -18.42
CA LEU A 197 24.17 31.83 -18.25
C LEU A 197 23.91 33.14 -18.99
N ARG A 198 23.41 33.04 -20.23
CA ARG A 198 23.09 34.21 -21.06
C ARG A 198 22.00 35.07 -20.44
N TYR A 199 20.96 34.44 -19.89
CA TYR A 199 19.82 35.12 -19.27
C TYR A 199 20.02 35.37 -17.77
N ARG A 200 21.15 34.93 -17.18
CA ARG A 200 21.46 35.02 -15.75
C ARG A 200 20.40 34.40 -14.85
N LEU A 201 19.90 33.24 -15.28
CA LEU A 201 18.91 32.46 -14.56
C LEU A 201 19.58 31.26 -13.89
N GLY A 202 19.11 30.93 -12.68
CA GLY A 202 19.43 29.67 -12.02
C GLY A 202 18.48 28.54 -12.43
N ILE A 203 18.83 27.29 -12.14
CA ILE A 203 17.93 26.15 -12.34
C ILE A 203 16.67 26.32 -11.48
N GLY A 204 16.80 26.86 -10.26
CA GLY A 204 15.68 27.19 -9.38
C GLY A 204 14.62 28.05 -10.02
N ASP A 205 15.04 29.11 -10.75
CA ASP A 205 14.12 30.02 -11.43
C ASP A 205 13.28 29.27 -12.50
N VAL A 206 13.89 28.28 -13.19
CA VAL A 206 13.18 27.44 -14.16
C VAL A 206 12.20 26.50 -13.47
N VAL A 207 12.61 25.87 -12.37
CA VAL A 207 11.75 24.99 -11.58
C VAL A 207 10.53 25.75 -11.06
N ASP A 208 10.76 26.94 -10.51
CA ASP A 208 9.70 27.79 -9.97
C ASP A 208 8.75 28.27 -11.08
N ALA A 209 9.28 28.61 -12.24
CA ALA A 209 8.47 29.01 -13.40
C ALA A 209 7.60 27.82 -13.91
N VAL A 210 8.16 26.60 -13.96
CA VAL A 210 7.42 25.40 -14.35
C VAL A 210 6.33 25.09 -13.31
N LYS A 211 6.66 25.11 -12.00
CA LYS A 211 5.67 24.89 -10.94
C LYS A 211 4.54 25.92 -10.97
N ALA A 212 4.87 27.20 -11.18
CA ALA A 212 3.88 28.27 -11.23
C ALA A 212 2.93 28.17 -12.44
N ASN A 213 3.40 27.61 -13.55
CA ASN A 213 2.62 27.50 -14.77
C ASN A 213 1.93 26.12 -14.96
N ASN A 214 2.30 25.12 -14.16
CA ASN A 214 1.70 23.76 -14.19
C ASN A 214 0.57 23.62 -13.14
N GLY A 215 -0.16 24.67 -12.89
CA GLY A 215 -1.27 24.68 -11.93
C GLY A 215 -2.59 24.98 -12.61
N ASN A 216 -3.59 24.11 -12.41
CA ASN A 216 -4.97 24.44 -12.77
C ASN A 216 -5.51 25.46 -11.77
N ALA A 217 -5.72 26.69 -12.18
CA ALA A 217 -6.36 27.70 -11.35
C ALA A 217 -7.85 27.76 -11.65
N GLY A 218 -8.67 27.40 -10.65
CA GLY A 218 -10.10 27.66 -10.71
C GLY A 218 -10.36 29.14 -10.49
N ALA A 219 -10.86 29.84 -11.51
CA ALA A 219 -11.36 31.19 -11.38
C ALA A 219 -12.86 31.14 -11.03
N GLN A 220 -13.39 32.25 -10.52
CA GLN A 220 -14.82 32.41 -10.22
C GLN A 220 -15.68 32.24 -11.49
N TYR A 221 -16.96 32.02 -11.29
CA TYR A 221 -17.92 32.00 -12.40
C TYR A 221 -18.31 33.42 -12.83
N ILE A 222 -18.57 33.60 -14.10
CA ILE A 222 -19.14 34.84 -14.66
C ILE A 222 -20.63 34.57 -14.93
N VAL A 223 -21.51 35.42 -14.40
CA VAL A 223 -22.94 35.35 -14.72
C VAL A 223 -23.23 36.28 -15.91
N LYS A 224 -23.73 35.68 -16.98
CA LYS A 224 -24.16 36.42 -18.16
C LYS A 224 -25.48 35.83 -18.69
N ASN A 225 -26.48 36.66 -18.88
CA ASN A 225 -27.83 36.27 -19.36
C ASN A 225 -28.50 35.15 -18.50
N SER A 226 -28.40 35.24 -17.19
CA SER A 226 -28.89 34.21 -16.24
C SER A 226 -28.22 32.84 -16.35
N GLU A 227 -27.10 32.72 -17.04
CA GLU A 227 -26.27 31.52 -17.12
C GLU A 227 -24.96 31.77 -16.41
N GLN A 228 -24.43 30.68 -15.79
CA GLN A 228 -23.14 30.70 -15.09
C GLN A 228 -22.07 30.07 -15.99
N TYR A 229 -21.06 30.85 -16.31
CA TYR A 229 -19.89 30.39 -17.05
C TYR A 229 -18.72 30.18 -16.07
N LEU A 230 -18.27 28.93 -15.96
CA LEU A 230 -17.09 28.61 -15.14
C LEU A 230 -15.82 29.00 -15.91
N VAL A 231 -15.02 29.90 -15.32
CA VAL A 231 -13.71 30.28 -15.87
C VAL A 231 -12.65 29.44 -15.17
N ARG A 232 -11.86 28.70 -15.95
CA ARG A 232 -10.70 27.97 -15.44
C ARG A 232 -9.50 28.21 -16.32
N SER A 233 -8.32 28.36 -15.71
CA SER A 233 -7.05 28.25 -16.40
C SER A 233 -6.62 26.80 -16.42
N ILE A 234 -6.22 26.33 -17.57
CA ILE A 234 -5.61 24.99 -17.75
C ILE A 234 -4.13 25.24 -17.86
N GLY A 235 -3.34 24.68 -16.94
CA GLY A 235 -1.88 24.71 -16.94
C GLY A 235 -1.27 23.74 -17.92
#